data_4b88dbd5f2b13bfca77cfddf54f13d38
#
_entry.id   4b88dbd5f2b13bfca77cfddf54f13d38
#
_cell.length_a   1.000
_cell.length_b   1.000
_cell.length_c   1.000
_cell.angle_alpha   90.00
_cell.angle_beta   90.00
_cell.angle_gamma   90.00
#
_symmetry.space_group_name_H-M   'P 1'
#
loop_
_entity.id
_entity.type
_entity.pdbx_description
1 polymer ?
#
loop_
_entity_poly.entity_id
_entity_poly.type
_entity_poly.pdbx_seq_one_letter_code
_entity_poly.pdbx_strand_id
1 'polypeptide(L)'
;MRPISMERVEKTRENILGVITNKALTHEQKLTNLANAADGLLEVLDVPEGLDELLNCDDEHRCICDLFEGHAPMRPRYIIPDYEKFFKNGSEFLQLEPPTDFFEALNDLLIIYKHVPSVTNYPVYLGQLDNLIEPFIADIDDATVKKHLKLFFTNIDRTVLDSFSHADIGPKGTRAGYLILEVQAELENAIPNISIKYDPEITDDDFALACVKCALKTAKPSFANHQMFKNELGENYVIASCYNGLMLGGGAYTLCRLILGHIAERSEGIEDFKKNKLPYVTDVMAKYMDARIAFEVEQSGFFEANFLAKEGLIHRDRFTGMFGLVGLADAVNILMAKEGKNDRFGHSDAATQLGVEIMDIINDFNNKHFNKYCEGTGGHFLLHAQVGIAEDKGIAPGTRIPIGEEPEELVDHLDVISHFHKYFVSGTGDIFPMDLTVHKNPEYVLDIIKGSWQKGIRYLSFYSSESDVIRITGYLVKRSEIEKYEQGIAVLQNTTQLGTGA
;
A
#
# COMPACT_ATOMS: atom_id res chain seq x y z
N MET A 1 20.76 22.96 -2.63
CA MET A 1 19.29 23.05 -2.69
C MET A 1 18.92 23.94 -3.86
N ARG A 2 18.10 23.44 -4.81
CA ARG A 2 17.62 24.27 -5.93
C ARG A 2 16.69 25.37 -5.41
N PRO A 3 16.73 26.59 -5.97
CA PRO A 3 15.74 27.60 -5.63
C PRO A 3 14.35 27.12 -6.12
N ILE A 4 13.34 27.26 -5.27
CA ILE A 4 11.96 26.96 -5.64
C ILE A 4 11.52 27.97 -6.71
N SER A 5 10.93 27.49 -7.81
CA SER A 5 10.41 28.39 -8.85
C SER A 5 9.22 29.21 -8.35
N MET A 6 9.05 30.43 -8.86
CA MET A 6 7.90 31.26 -8.50
C MET A 6 6.57 30.63 -8.89
N GLU A 7 6.53 29.91 -10.00
CA GLU A 7 5.35 29.14 -10.45
C GLU A 7 4.94 28.11 -9.41
N ARG A 8 5.91 27.33 -8.89
CA ARG A 8 5.67 26.34 -7.83
C ARG A 8 5.18 26.99 -6.53
N VAL A 9 5.71 28.17 -6.18
CA VAL A 9 5.25 28.94 -5.03
C VAL A 9 3.78 29.37 -5.21
N GLU A 10 3.40 29.86 -6.39
CA GLU A 10 2.03 30.28 -6.67
C GLU A 10 1.06 29.09 -6.67
N LYS A 11 1.41 27.98 -7.32
CA LYS A 11 0.63 26.72 -7.28
C LYS A 11 0.43 26.23 -5.83
N THR A 12 1.48 26.31 -5.00
CA THR A 12 1.38 25.93 -3.57
C THR A 12 0.47 26.88 -2.80
N ARG A 13 0.53 28.21 -3.07
CA ARG A 13 -0.39 29.17 -2.43
C ARG A 13 -1.85 28.89 -2.78
N GLU A 14 -2.15 28.57 -4.02
CA GLU A 14 -3.50 28.20 -4.46
C GLU A 14 -3.97 26.93 -3.76
N ASN A 15 -3.13 25.89 -3.67
CA ASN A 15 -3.41 24.68 -2.93
C ASN A 15 -3.69 24.98 -1.44
N ILE A 16 -2.83 25.74 -0.78
CA ILE A 16 -3.01 26.16 0.62
C ILE A 16 -4.34 26.89 0.82
N LEU A 17 -4.67 27.82 -0.08
CA LEU A 17 -5.95 28.53 -0.03
C LEU A 17 -7.13 27.56 -0.20
N GLY A 18 -7.02 26.62 -1.14
CA GLY A 18 -8.01 25.57 -1.34
C GLY A 18 -8.25 24.74 -0.08
N VAL A 19 -7.18 24.30 0.58
CA VAL A 19 -7.26 23.56 1.86
C VAL A 19 -7.97 24.38 2.95
N ILE A 20 -7.56 25.66 3.12
CA ILE A 20 -8.11 26.53 4.17
C ILE A 20 -9.61 26.80 3.95
N THR A 21 -10.02 27.02 2.72
CA THR A 21 -11.39 27.41 2.36
C THR A 21 -12.33 26.22 2.18
N ASN A 22 -11.82 25.00 2.07
CA ASN A 22 -12.64 23.79 1.90
C ASN A 22 -13.46 23.51 3.19
N LYS A 23 -14.78 23.59 3.06
CA LYS A 23 -15.73 23.36 4.17
C LYS A 23 -15.94 21.87 4.47
N ALA A 24 -15.60 20.98 3.54
CA ALA A 24 -15.69 19.53 3.71
C ALA A 24 -14.50 18.92 4.47
N LEU A 25 -13.49 19.72 4.82
CA LEU A 25 -12.35 19.28 5.61
C LEU A 25 -12.52 19.59 7.09
N THR A 26 -12.23 18.61 7.94
CA THR A 26 -12.11 18.82 9.39
C THR A 26 -10.88 19.69 9.70
N HIS A 27 -10.80 20.20 10.94
CA HIS A 27 -9.64 20.96 11.40
C HIS A 27 -8.33 20.14 11.28
N GLU A 28 -8.33 18.89 11.72
CA GLU A 28 -7.17 18.01 11.68
C GLU A 28 -6.74 17.68 10.25
N GLN A 29 -7.69 17.42 9.34
CA GLN A 29 -7.41 17.23 7.93
C GLN A 29 -6.76 18.45 7.29
N LYS A 30 -7.22 19.66 7.65
CA LYS A 30 -6.57 20.91 7.19
C LYS A 30 -5.13 21.00 7.67
N LEU A 31 -4.86 20.72 8.95
CA LEU A 31 -3.49 20.75 9.49
C LEU A 31 -2.59 19.74 8.77
N THR A 32 -3.07 18.51 8.57
CA THR A 32 -2.32 17.46 7.86
C THR A 32 -2.04 17.86 6.41
N ASN A 33 -3.05 18.33 5.68
CA ASN A 33 -2.88 18.74 4.28
C ASN A 33 -1.95 19.96 4.14
N LEU A 34 -1.97 20.90 5.08
CA LEU A 34 -1.04 22.04 5.09
C LEU A 34 0.40 21.59 5.37
N ALA A 35 0.59 20.63 6.30
CA ALA A 35 1.90 20.07 6.58
C ALA A 35 2.44 19.31 5.34
N ASN A 36 1.63 18.50 4.69
CA ASN A 36 2.01 17.79 3.46
C ASN A 36 2.39 18.76 2.33
N ALA A 37 1.66 19.86 2.17
CA ALA A 37 1.99 20.88 1.19
C ALA A 37 3.36 21.54 1.47
N ALA A 38 3.72 21.73 2.74
CA ALA A 38 5.02 22.27 3.13
C ALA A 38 6.14 21.23 2.90
N ASP A 39 5.92 19.97 3.29
CA ASP A 39 6.88 18.88 3.10
C ASP A 39 7.22 18.66 1.62
N GLY A 40 6.22 18.76 0.75
CA GLY A 40 6.39 18.60 -0.69
C GLY A 40 7.17 19.73 -1.39
N LEU A 41 7.50 20.82 -0.68
CA LEU A 41 8.30 21.92 -1.25
C LEU A 41 9.80 21.67 -1.25
N LEU A 42 10.29 20.78 -0.41
CA LEU A 42 11.74 20.54 -0.31
C LEU A 42 12.24 19.77 -1.54
N GLU A 43 13.16 20.40 -2.27
CA GLU A 43 13.90 19.75 -3.35
C GLU A 43 15.04 18.93 -2.77
N VAL A 44 15.23 17.70 -3.24
CA VAL A 44 16.40 16.90 -2.89
C VAL A 44 17.67 17.50 -3.51
N LEU A 45 18.81 17.30 -2.86
CA LEU A 45 20.12 17.66 -3.42
C LEU A 45 20.47 16.68 -4.55
N ASP A 46 21.27 17.15 -5.51
CA ASP A 46 21.77 16.34 -6.63
C ASP A 46 20.67 15.70 -7.49
N VAL A 47 19.62 16.45 -7.76
CA VAL A 47 18.53 16.04 -8.64
C VAL A 47 19.09 15.68 -10.03
N PRO A 48 18.78 14.50 -10.59
CA PRO A 48 19.28 14.07 -11.89
C PRO A 48 18.83 14.97 -13.03
N GLU A 49 19.66 15.07 -14.07
CA GLU A 49 19.30 15.75 -15.31
C GLU A 49 18.08 15.06 -15.95
N GLY A 50 17.17 15.86 -16.51
CA GLY A 50 15.93 15.37 -17.15
C GLY A 50 14.77 15.16 -16.18
N LEU A 51 14.96 15.20 -14.86
CA LEU A 51 13.88 14.99 -13.90
C LEU A 51 12.76 16.03 -14.05
N ASP A 52 13.09 17.28 -14.27
CA ASP A 52 12.09 18.35 -14.38
C ASP A 52 11.10 18.12 -15.53
N GLU A 53 11.57 17.56 -16.65
CA GLU A 53 10.72 17.23 -17.81
C GLU A 53 9.84 15.99 -17.58
N LEU A 54 10.20 15.14 -16.63
CA LEU A 54 9.54 13.87 -16.39
C LEU A 54 8.64 13.87 -15.16
N LEU A 55 8.95 14.71 -14.17
CA LEU A 55 8.25 14.79 -12.88
C LEU A 55 7.45 16.07 -12.71
N ASN A 56 8.06 17.24 -13.06
CA ASN A 56 7.52 18.57 -12.75
C ASN A 56 6.71 19.20 -13.90
N CYS A 57 6.39 18.45 -14.94
CA CYS A 57 5.44 18.87 -15.96
C CYS A 57 3.98 18.70 -15.47
N ASP A 58 3.01 19.03 -16.32
CA ASP A 58 1.60 18.85 -15.98
C ASP A 58 1.23 17.35 -15.77
N ASP A 59 0.09 17.13 -15.09
CA ASP A 59 -0.35 15.80 -14.70
C ASP A 59 -0.62 14.88 -15.90
N GLU A 60 -0.96 15.44 -17.07
CA GLU A 60 -1.26 14.68 -18.29
C GLU A 60 0.02 14.20 -19.01
N HIS A 61 1.18 14.78 -18.71
CA HIS A 61 2.41 14.50 -19.43
C HIS A 61 3.54 13.93 -18.56
N ARG A 62 3.44 13.96 -17.24
CA ARG A 62 4.50 13.45 -16.36
C ARG A 62 4.69 11.94 -16.53
N CYS A 63 5.94 11.51 -16.64
CA CYS A 63 6.31 10.10 -16.75
C CYS A 63 6.74 9.49 -15.42
N ILE A 64 7.08 10.32 -14.45
CA ILE A 64 7.48 9.95 -13.09
C ILE A 64 6.57 10.66 -12.10
N CYS A 65 6.20 9.97 -11.02
CA CYS A 65 5.48 10.56 -9.90
C CYS A 65 6.13 10.07 -8.59
N ASP A 66 6.41 10.98 -7.68
CA ASP A 66 6.96 10.64 -6.36
C ASP A 66 5.89 10.51 -5.27
N LEU A 67 4.62 10.53 -5.65
CA LEU A 67 3.50 10.43 -4.73
C LEU A 67 3.58 11.47 -3.60
N PHE A 68 3.46 12.73 -3.91
CA PHE A 68 3.50 13.87 -2.97
C PHE A 68 2.50 13.79 -1.80
N GLU A 69 1.95 12.64 -1.51
CA GLU A 69 1.07 12.31 -0.40
C GLU A 69 1.80 12.35 0.96
N GLY A 70 2.44 13.46 1.30
CA GLY A 70 3.23 13.59 2.52
C GLY A 70 4.58 12.89 2.41
N HIS A 71 5.23 13.02 1.28
CA HIS A 71 6.59 12.57 1.10
C HIS A 71 7.56 13.50 1.82
N ALA A 72 7.67 13.31 3.12
CA ALA A 72 8.54 14.10 3.97
C ALA A 72 10.00 13.63 3.82
N PRO A 73 10.92 14.47 3.33
CA PRO A 73 12.33 14.08 3.19
C PRO A 73 13.03 13.92 4.55
N MET A 74 12.37 14.27 5.64
CA MET A 74 12.89 14.13 7.00
C MET A 74 12.66 12.74 7.62
N ARG A 75 11.98 11.83 6.94
CA ARG A 75 11.67 10.47 7.42
C ARG A 75 11.41 9.52 6.27
N PRO A 76 11.60 8.20 6.49
CA PRO A 76 11.17 7.19 5.53
C PRO A 76 9.65 7.24 5.28
N ARG A 77 9.24 6.86 4.07
CA ARG A 77 7.84 6.79 3.68
C ARG A 77 7.04 5.79 4.50
N TYR A 78 7.57 4.57 4.66
CA TYR A 78 6.96 3.51 5.45
C TYR A 78 7.88 3.07 6.57
N ILE A 79 7.36 3.04 7.78
CA ILE A 79 8.07 2.63 9.00
C ILE A 79 7.32 1.47 9.61
N ILE A 80 8.04 0.34 9.82
CA ILE A 80 7.49 -0.93 10.26
C ILE A 80 8.13 -1.32 11.60
N PRO A 81 7.60 -0.86 12.74
CA PRO A 81 8.18 -1.21 14.03
C PRO A 81 7.99 -2.68 14.37
N ASP A 82 8.94 -3.23 15.12
CA ASP A 82 8.84 -4.53 15.77
C ASP A 82 8.04 -4.42 17.07
N TYR A 83 6.73 -4.64 17.00
CA TYR A 83 5.84 -4.56 18.16
C TYR A 83 6.00 -5.73 19.13
N GLU A 84 6.49 -6.91 18.70
CA GLU A 84 6.80 -8.00 19.61
C GLU A 84 7.99 -7.62 20.51
N LYS A 85 8.99 -6.98 19.93
CA LYS A 85 10.11 -6.43 20.68
C LYS A 85 9.68 -5.32 21.63
N PHE A 86 8.77 -4.45 21.20
CA PHE A 86 8.18 -3.43 22.07
C PHE A 86 7.46 -4.07 23.27
N PHE A 87 6.64 -5.08 23.08
CA PHE A 87 5.96 -5.78 24.17
C PHE A 87 6.94 -6.48 25.12
N LYS A 88 8.07 -6.96 24.61
CA LYS A 88 9.09 -7.61 25.43
C LYS A 88 9.91 -6.65 26.28
N ASN A 89 10.18 -5.46 25.76
CA ASN A 89 11.15 -4.52 26.35
C ASN A 89 10.52 -3.25 26.93
N GLY A 90 9.27 -2.94 26.59
CA GLY A 90 8.69 -1.62 26.83
C GLY A 90 9.32 -0.55 25.94
N SER A 91 9.25 0.70 26.38
CA SER A 91 9.88 1.87 25.75
C SER A 91 10.30 2.89 26.79
N GLU A 92 11.59 3.20 26.86
CA GLU A 92 12.12 4.24 27.76
C GLU A 92 11.59 5.63 27.35
N PHE A 93 11.55 5.90 26.04
CA PHE A 93 11.07 7.17 25.51
C PHE A 93 9.60 7.43 25.84
N LEU A 94 8.75 6.41 25.71
CA LEU A 94 7.33 6.50 26.01
C LEU A 94 7.03 6.29 27.50
N GLN A 95 8.04 5.93 28.32
CA GLN A 95 7.90 5.59 29.74
C GLN A 95 6.88 4.45 29.97
N LEU A 96 6.94 3.42 29.12
CA LEU A 96 6.09 2.24 29.20
C LEU A 96 6.92 1.02 29.56
N GLU A 97 6.49 0.30 30.58
CA GLU A 97 7.02 -1.04 30.91
C GLU A 97 6.40 -2.09 29.98
N PRO A 98 7.00 -3.28 29.84
CA PRO A 98 6.38 -4.39 29.12
C PRO A 98 4.98 -4.69 29.66
N PRO A 99 3.92 -4.82 28.80
CA PRO A 99 2.56 -5.07 29.28
C PRO A 99 2.47 -6.42 29.99
N THR A 100 1.75 -6.45 31.10
CA THR A 100 1.56 -7.65 31.93
C THR A 100 0.19 -8.28 31.76
N ASP A 101 -0.76 -7.56 31.17
CA ASP A 101 -2.10 -8.05 30.89
C ASP A 101 -2.67 -7.55 29.55
N PHE A 102 -3.84 -8.06 29.19
CA PHE A 102 -4.52 -7.72 27.96
C PHE A 102 -4.88 -6.24 27.81
N PHE A 103 -5.23 -5.59 28.90
CA PHE A 103 -5.68 -4.19 28.86
C PHE A 103 -4.49 -3.26 28.68
N GLU A 104 -3.39 -3.55 29.37
CA GLU A 104 -2.12 -2.85 29.18
C GLU A 104 -1.62 -3.02 27.76
N ALA A 105 -1.63 -4.25 27.21
CA ALA A 105 -1.20 -4.52 25.85
C ALA A 105 -1.97 -3.69 24.81
N LEU A 106 -3.29 -3.61 24.90
CA LEU A 106 -4.10 -2.78 23.99
C LEU A 106 -3.82 -1.29 24.17
N ASN A 107 -3.68 -0.82 25.41
CA ASN A 107 -3.39 0.59 25.72
C ASN A 107 -2.03 1.00 25.16
N ASP A 108 -1.01 0.17 25.33
CA ASP A 108 0.37 0.46 24.92
C ASP A 108 0.50 0.49 23.39
N LEU A 109 -0.24 -0.38 22.68
CA LEU A 109 -0.36 -0.29 21.23
C LEU A 109 -0.99 1.04 20.80
N LEU A 110 -2.07 1.49 21.45
CA LEU A 110 -2.70 2.77 21.12
C LEU A 110 -1.77 3.96 21.36
N ILE A 111 -0.92 3.90 22.38
CA ILE A 111 0.07 4.94 22.67
C ILE A 111 1.15 4.94 21.60
N ILE A 112 1.82 3.81 21.34
CA ILE A 112 2.93 3.77 20.37
C ILE A 112 2.47 4.14 18.96
N TYR A 113 1.26 3.78 18.53
CA TYR A 113 0.74 4.14 17.21
C TYR A 113 0.72 5.65 16.95
N LYS A 114 0.54 6.47 17.98
CA LYS A 114 0.59 7.93 17.86
C LYS A 114 1.99 8.47 17.59
N HIS A 115 3.02 7.65 17.78
CA HIS A 115 4.42 8.04 17.68
C HIS A 115 5.16 7.34 16.52
N VAL A 116 4.43 6.60 15.68
CA VAL A 116 4.96 5.98 14.46
C VAL A 116 4.55 6.80 13.24
N PRO A 117 5.37 7.74 12.79
CA PRO A 117 5.05 8.55 11.62
C PRO A 117 5.17 7.72 10.34
N SER A 118 4.36 8.03 9.35
CA SER A 118 4.49 7.48 8.01
C SER A 118 4.05 8.51 6.97
N VAL A 119 3.88 8.10 5.73
CA VAL A 119 3.49 8.98 4.61
C VAL A 119 2.28 9.88 4.92
N THR A 120 1.33 9.40 5.71
CA THR A 120 0.10 10.09 6.08
C THR A 120 0.08 10.59 7.52
N ASN A 121 1.21 10.61 8.21
CA ASN A 121 1.37 10.91 9.64
C ASN A 121 0.71 9.89 10.59
N TYR A 122 0.29 8.74 10.07
CA TYR A 122 -0.25 7.61 10.83
C TYR A 122 0.56 6.35 10.56
N PRO A 123 0.58 5.37 11.47
CA PRO A 123 1.29 4.12 11.25
C PRO A 123 0.67 3.35 10.08
N VAL A 124 1.49 2.86 9.17
CA VAL A 124 1.05 2.00 8.05
C VAL A 124 1.03 0.52 8.43
N TYR A 125 1.55 0.18 9.59
CA TYR A 125 1.57 -1.17 10.14
C TYR A 125 1.24 -1.13 11.63
N LEU A 126 0.28 -1.96 12.06
CA LEU A 126 -0.22 -2.04 13.43
C LEU A 126 0.19 -3.34 14.14
N GLY A 127 0.97 -4.17 13.48
CA GLY A 127 1.42 -5.46 14.00
C GLY A 127 0.64 -6.65 13.47
N GLN A 128 1.14 -7.83 13.78
CA GLN A 128 0.40 -9.09 13.62
C GLN A 128 -0.48 -9.28 14.83
N LEU A 129 -1.68 -8.68 14.80
CA LEU A 129 -2.50 -8.44 15.99
C LEU A 129 -2.94 -9.71 16.69
N ASP A 130 -3.26 -10.76 15.97
CA ASP A 130 -3.64 -12.04 16.57
C ASP A 130 -2.51 -12.62 17.43
N ASN A 131 -1.28 -12.65 16.92
CA ASN A 131 -0.11 -13.14 17.64
C ASN A 131 0.27 -12.25 18.83
N LEU A 132 0.15 -10.91 18.67
CA LEU A 132 0.42 -9.96 19.75
C LEU A 132 -0.58 -10.09 20.90
N ILE A 133 -1.84 -10.39 20.62
CA ILE A 133 -2.92 -10.42 21.60
C ILE A 133 -3.09 -11.80 22.24
N GLU A 134 -2.88 -12.89 21.48
CA GLU A 134 -3.13 -14.27 21.92
C GLU A 134 -2.53 -14.61 23.31
N PRO A 135 -1.27 -14.23 23.64
CA PRO A 135 -0.67 -14.55 24.93
C PRO A 135 -1.39 -13.96 26.15
N PHE A 136 -2.14 -12.89 25.98
CA PHE A 136 -2.77 -12.15 27.06
C PHE A 136 -4.23 -12.53 27.32
N ILE A 137 -4.85 -13.35 26.48
CA ILE A 137 -6.30 -13.63 26.59
C ILE A 137 -6.64 -15.02 27.14
N ALA A 138 -5.65 -15.87 27.49
CA ALA A 138 -5.85 -17.26 27.85
C ALA A 138 -6.92 -17.46 28.95
N ASP A 139 -6.92 -16.62 29.98
CA ASP A 139 -7.79 -16.69 31.16
C ASP A 139 -8.97 -15.70 31.10
N ILE A 140 -9.23 -15.05 29.97
CA ILE A 140 -10.30 -14.07 29.80
C ILE A 140 -11.41 -14.65 28.92
N ASP A 141 -12.68 -14.48 29.31
CA ASP A 141 -13.83 -14.92 28.52
C ASP A 141 -13.98 -14.11 27.21
N ASP A 142 -14.56 -14.73 26.18
CA ASP A 142 -14.72 -14.14 24.84
C ASP A 142 -15.53 -12.84 24.84
N ALA A 143 -16.54 -12.73 25.71
CA ALA A 143 -17.36 -11.51 25.78
C ALA A 143 -16.55 -10.31 26.28
N THR A 144 -15.69 -10.53 27.27
CA THR A 144 -14.77 -9.51 27.80
C THR A 144 -13.73 -9.15 26.73
N VAL A 145 -13.09 -10.14 26.09
CA VAL A 145 -12.10 -9.89 25.01
C VAL A 145 -12.75 -9.08 23.89
N LYS A 146 -13.90 -9.52 23.35
CA LYS A 146 -14.61 -8.78 22.29
C LYS A 146 -14.99 -7.37 22.69
N LYS A 147 -15.44 -7.15 23.90
CA LYS A 147 -15.76 -5.81 24.39
C LYS A 147 -14.55 -4.87 24.30
N HIS A 148 -13.38 -5.31 24.73
CA HIS A 148 -12.17 -4.50 24.70
C HIS A 148 -11.57 -4.36 23.31
N LEU A 149 -11.64 -5.39 22.45
CA LEU A 149 -11.29 -5.29 21.05
C LEU A 149 -12.19 -4.27 20.31
N LYS A 150 -13.50 -4.22 20.62
CA LYS A 150 -14.39 -3.19 20.07
C LYS A 150 -13.96 -1.78 20.47
N LEU A 151 -13.56 -1.56 21.72
CA LEU A 151 -13.05 -0.27 22.17
C LEU A 151 -11.74 0.07 21.47
N PHE A 152 -10.81 -0.88 21.36
CA PHE A 152 -9.54 -0.74 20.68
C PHE A 152 -9.71 -0.35 19.20
N PHE A 153 -10.48 -1.13 18.44
CA PHE A 153 -10.71 -0.86 17.02
C PHE A 153 -11.54 0.41 16.78
N THR A 154 -12.48 0.73 17.68
CA THR A 154 -13.19 2.00 17.62
C THR A 154 -12.26 3.18 17.87
N ASN A 155 -11.32 3.06 18.81
CA ASN A 155 -10.30 4.09 19.04
C ASN A 155 -9.44 4.28 17.78
N ILE A 156 -8.91 3.20 17.20
CA ILE A 156 -8.12 3.26 15.96
C ILE A 156 -8.90 3.95 14.85
N ASP A 157 -10.11 3.49 14.55
CA ASP A 157 -10.93 4.03 13.46
C ASP A 157 -11.31 5.52 13.67
N ARG A 158 -11.28 6.04 14.89
CA ARG A 158 -11.62 7.44 15.21
C ARG A 158 -10.39 8.33 15.44
N THR A 159 -9.20 7.78 15.60
CA THR A 159 -7.99 8.53 15.91
C THR A 159 -6.84 8.33 14.94
N VAL A 160 -6.86 7.22 14.19
CA VAL A 160 -5.96 6.94 13.06
C VAL A 160 -6.80 7.11 11.79
N LEU A 161 -6.81 8.32 11.25
CA LEU A 161 -7.81 8.74 10.24
C LEU A 161 -7.45 8.32 8.81
N ASP A 162 -6.75 7.20 8.66
CA ASP A 162 -6.18 6.75 7.40
C ASP A 162 -6.26 5.23 7.23
N SER A 163 -6.98 4.76 6.23
CA SER A 163 -7.16 3.34 5.93
C SER A 163 -5.93 2.67 5.30
N PHE A 164 -4.83 3.38 5.11
CA PHE A 164 -3.52 2.76 4.86
C PHE A 164 -2.93 2.13 6.12
N SER A 165 -3.47 2.43 7.31
CA SER A 165 -3.12 1.70 8.55
C SER A 165 -3.60 0.26 8.46
N HIS A 166 -2.68 -0.68 8.60
CA HIS A 166 -2.83 -2.08 8.25
C HIS A 166 -2.35 -3.01 9.38
N ALA A 167 -3.06 -4.10 9.59
CA ALA A 167 -2.68 -5.16 10.51
C ALA A 167 -2.63 -6.51 9.80
N ASP A 168 -1.77 -7.41 10.28
CA ASP A 168 -1.72 -8.79 9.83
C ASP A 168 -2.37 -9.74 10.84
N ILE A 169 -2.86 -10.88 10.34
CA ILE A 169 -3.29 -12.06 11.11
C ILE A 169 -2.81 -13.35 10.43
N GLY A 170 -2.80 -14.47 11.16
CA GLY A 170 -2.43 -15.78 10.63
C GLY A 170 -0.90 -16.00 10.54
N PRO A 171 -0.38 -17.01 9.81
CA PRO A 171 -1.13 -17.98 9.01
C PRO A 171 -1.92 -19.00 9.82
N LYS A 172 -1.54 -19.25 11.07
CA LYS A 172 -2.24 -20.20 11.95
C LYS A 172 -3.46 -19.54 12.59
N GLY A 173 -4.60 -20.23 12.56
CA GLY A 173 -5.80 -19.77 13.26
C GLY A 173 -5.56 -19.73 14.78
N THR A 174 -5.76 -18.55 15.38
CA THR A 174 -5.66 -18.30 16.81
C THR A 174 -7.02 -17.89 17.37
N ARG A 175 -7.24 -18.06 18.69
CA ARG A 175 -8.47 -17.56 19.34
C ARG A 175 -8.60 -16.06 19.16
N ALA A 176 -7.52 -15.31 19.32
CA ALA A 176 -7.49 -13.87 19.07
C ALA A 176 -7.90 -13.54 17.63
N GLY A 177 -7.39 -14.30 16.64
CA GLY A 177 -7.72 -14.12 15.23
C GLY A 177 -9.23 -14.26 14.96
N TYR A 178 -9.88 -15.30 15.48
CA TYR A 178 -11.34 -15.46 15.36
C TYR A 178 -12.11 -14.32 16.01
N LEU A 179 -11.74 -13.90 17.22
CA LEU A 179 -12.39 -12.81 17.93
C LEU A 179 -12.19 -11.43 17.24
N ILE A 180 -11.03 -11.22 16.62
CA ILE A 180 -10.77 -10.04 15.78
C ILE A 180 -11.72 -10.02 14.59
N LEU A 181 -11.84 -11.15 13.84
CA LEU A 181 -12.74 -11.24 12.70
C LEU A 181 -14.21 -10.99 13.07
N GLU A 182 -14.67 -11.57 14.17
CA GLU A 182 -16.04 -11.36 14.67
C GLU A 182 -16.29 -9.88 14.99
N VAL A 183 -15.34 -9.23 15.69
CA VAL A 183 -15.46 -7.82 16.05
C VAL A 183 -15.41 -6.92 14.81
N GLN A 184 -14.54 -7.21 13.84
CA GLN A 184 -14.49 -6.45 12.58
C GLN A 184 -15.80 -6.58 11.79
N ALA A 185 -16.37 -7.79 11.72
CA ALA A 185 -17.67 -8.03 11.09
C ALA A 185 -18.84 -7.33 11.79
N GLU A 186 -18.73 -7.08 13.11
CA GLU A 186 -19.75 -6.31 13.85
C GLU A 186 -19.59 -4.81 13.70
N LEU A 187 -18.35 -4.28 13.64
CA LEU A 187 -18.07 -2.85 13.58
C LEU A 187 -18.21 -2.25 12.19
N GLU A 188 -17.91 -3.03 11.15
CA GLU A 188 -17.88 -2.58 9.75
C GLU A 188 -17.08 -1.27 9.57
N ASN A 189 -15.92 -1.17 10.25
CA ASN A 189 -15.03 -0.03 10.18
C ASN A 189 -14.12 -0.12 8.95
N ALA A 190 -13.75 1.03 8.37
CA ALA A 190 -12.75 1.07 7.29
C ALA A 190 -11.33 0.86 7.84
N ILE A 191 -11.03 1.30 9.06
CA ILE A 191 -9.73 1.24 9.71
C ILE A 191 -9.76 0.32 10.94
N PRO A 192 -8.77 -0.58 11.10
CA PRO A 192 -7.63 -0.83 10.20
C PRO A 192 -8.00 -1.65 8.97
N ASN A 193 -7.19 -1.57 7.92
CA ASN A 193 -7.14 -2.60 6.90
C ASN A 193 -6.51 -3.88 7.52
N ILE A 194 -6.83 -5.06 7.01
CA ILE A 194 -6.32 -6.33 7.54
C ILE A 194 -5.96 -7.26 6.39
N SER A 195 -4.84 -7.99 6.52
CA SER A 195 -4.51 -9.14 5.67
C SER A 195 -4.32 -10.40 6.49
N ILE A 196 -4.78 -11.52 5.96
CA ILE A 196 -4.37 -12.84 6.42
C ILE A 196 -3.13 -13.29 5.64
N LYS A 197 -2.08 -13.71 6.34
CA LYS A 197 -0.95 -14.44 5.77
C LYS A 197 -1.41 -15.86 5.49
N TYR A 198 -2.05 -16.09 4.35
CA TYR A 198 -2.71 -17.35 4.05
C TYR A 198 -1.77 -18.38 3.45
N ASP A 199 -1.71 -19.56 4.07
CA ASP A 199 -0.98 -20.73 3.61
C ASP A 199 -1.88 -21.97 3.73
N PRO A 200 -2.27 -22.61 2.63
CA PRO A 200 -3.17 -23.77 2.67
C PRO A 200 -2.58 -25.00 3.39
N GLU A 201 -1.27 -25.02 3.66
CA GLU A 201 -0.62 -26.11 4.44
C GLU A 201 -0.63 -25.83 5.95
N ILE A 202 -0.80 -24.55 6.37
CA ILE A 202 -0.73 -24.13 7.77
C ILE A 202 -2.09 -23.65 8.29
N THR A 203 -2.81 -22.89 7.45
CA THR A 203 -4.09 -22.28 7.79
C THR A 203 -5.21 -23.32 7.68
N ASP A 204 -5.88 -23.62 8.78
CA ASP A 204 -7.04 -24.50 8.73
C ASP A 204 -8.20 -23.87 7.94
N ASP A 205 -8.99 -24.71 7.27
CA ASP A 205 -10.09 -24.27 6.41
C ASP A 205 -11.17 -23.49 7.19
N ASP A 206 -11.41 -23.81 8.47
CA ASP A 206 -12.40 -23.10 9.30
C ASP A 206 -11.96 -21.65 9.54
N PHE A 207 -10.69 -21.41 9.82
CA PHE A 207 -10.15 -20.05 9.98
C PHE A 207 -10.14 -19.30 8.64
N ALA A 208 -9.73 -19.96 7.56
CA ALA A 208 -9.77 -19.37 6.22
C ALA A 208 -11.21 -18.97 5.82
N LEU A 209 -12.19 -19.82 6.10
CA LEU A 209 -13.60 -19.53 5.85
C LEU A 209 -14.14 -18.40 6.74
N ALA A 210 -13.69 -18.31 8.00
CA ALA A 210 -14.03 -17.16 8.84
C ALA A 210 -13.48 -15.85 8.25
N CYS A 211 -12.26 -15.86 7.71
CA CYS A 211 -11.67 -14.74 6.97
C CYS A 211 -12.49 -14.37 5.73
N VAL A 212 -12.89 -15.35 4.90
CA VAL A 212 -13.74 -15.13 3.72
C VAL A 212 -15.07 -14.50 4.11
N LYS A 213 -15.76 -15.05 5.11
CA LYS A 213 -17.05 -14.50 5.59
C LYS A 213 -16.94 -13.07 6.10
N CYS A 214 -15.87 -12.74 6.82
CA CYS A 214 -15.60 -11.39 7.28
C CYS A 214 -15.33 -10.47 6.08
N ALA A 215 -14.50 -10.90 5.10
CA ALA A 215 -14.16 -10.11 3.93
C ALA A 215 -15.37 -9.82 3.03
N LEU A 216 -16.27 -10.77 2.85
CA LEU A 216 -17.52 -10.53 2.12
C LEU A 216 -18.41 -9.47 2.78
N LYS A 217 -18.27 -9.24 4.08
CA LYS A 217 -19.03 -8.24 4.82
C LYS A 217 -18.32 -6.89 4.92
N THR A 218 -17.00 -6.88 5.05
CA THR A 218 -16.22 -5.69 5.43
C THR A 218 -15.08 -5.36 4.47
N ALA A 219 -14.98 -6.06 3.33
CA ALA A 219 -13.88 -5.97 2.37
C ALA A 219 -12.48 -6.29 2.97
N LYS A 220 -12.43 -6.92 4.14
CA LYS A 220 -11.22 -7.38 4.85
C LYS A 220 -11.49 -8.61 5.71
N PRO A 221 -10.51 -9.49 5.94
CA PRO A 221 -9.12 -9.39 5.50
C PRO A 221 -8.94 -9.67 4.01
N SER A 222 -7.86 -9.11 3.43
CA SER A 222 -7.33 -9.56 2.15
C SER A 222 -6.45 -10.80 2.34
N PHE A 223 -6.20 -11.55 1.27
CA PHE A 223 -5.40 -12.77 1.32
C PHE A 223 -4.02 -12.54 0.72
N ALA A 224 -2.97 -12.73 1.51
CA ALA A 224 -1.57 -12.66 1.09
C ALA A 224 -0.99 -14.09 1.03
N ASN A 225 -0.34 -14.44 -0.08
CA ASN A 225 0.31 -15.73 -0.27
C ASN A 225 1.54 -15.85 0.63
N HIS A 226 1.38 -16.51 1.78
CA HIS A 226 2.41 -16.61 2.80
C HIS A 226 3.71 -17.19 2.26
N GLN A 227 3.64 -18.25 1.47
CA GLN A 227 4.85 -18.91 0.95
C GLN A 227 5.64 -18.00 0.01
N MET A 228 4.98 -17.23 -0.87
CA MET A 228 5.68 -16.29 -1.76
C MET A 228 6.41 -15.21 -0.97
N PHE A 229 5.73 -14.52 -0.07
CA PHE A 229 6.34 -13.46 0.73
C PHE A 229 7.46 -13.96 1.63
N LYS A 230 7.26 -15.12 2.29
CA LYS A 230 8.27 -15.76 3.12
C LYS A 230 9.52 -16.14 2.34
N ASN A 231 9.37 -16.71 1.15
CA ASN A 231 10.51 -17.10 0.31
C ASN A 231 11.35 -15.91 -0.16
N GLU A 232 10.73 -14.75 -0.35
CA GLU A 232 11.39 -13.57 -0.90
C GLU A 232 11.89 -12.59 0.17
N LEU A 233 11.16 -12.42 1.28
CA LEU A 233 11.46 -11.46 2.34
C LEU A 233 11.84 -12.10 3.68
N GLY A 234 11.82 -13.44 3.77
CA GLY A 234 12.12 -14.17 4.98
C GLY A 234 10.91 -14.34 5.92
N GLU A 235 11.12 -15.04 7.03
CA GLU A 235 10.08 -15.38 8.02
C GLU A 235 9.38 -14.14 8.61
N ASN A 236 10.12 -13.07 8.82
CA ASN A 236 9.65 -11.86 9.49
C ASN A 236 9.17 -10.80 8.50
N TYR A 237 8.56 -11.20 7.37
CA TYR A 237 7.89 -10.26 6.50
C TYR A 237 6.58 -9.77 7.10
N VAL A 238 6.15 -8.61 6.69
CA VAL A 238 4.85 -8.02 7.03
C VAL A 238 4.12 -7.56 5.78
N ILE A 239 2.80 -7.46 5.86
CA ILE A 239 1.99 -6.74 4.89
C ILE A 239 1.57 -5.42 5.51
N ALA A 240 1.92 -4.32 4.88
CA ALA A 240 1.67 -2.98 5.39
C ALA A 240 0.92 -2.11 4.37
N SER A 241 0.27 -1.08 4.86
CA SER A 241 -0.50 -0.13 4.06
C SER A 241 -1.65 -0.78 3.29
N CYS A 242 -1.42 -1.31 2.09
CA CYS A 242 -2.42 -2.03 1.29
C CYS A 242 -2.03 -3.50 1.08
N TYR A 243 -0.96 -3.74 0.35
CA TYR A 243 -0.41 -5.08 0.05
C TYR A 243 1.12 -5.07 0.01
N ASN A 244 1.74 -4.11 0.68
CA ASN A 244 3.19 -3.91 0.62
C ASN A 244 3.90 -4.94 1.49
N GLY A 245 4.60 -5.89 0.85
CA GLY A 245 5.51 -6.79 1.53
C GLY A 245 6.78 -6.05 1.94
N LEU A 246 7.05 -5.96 3.24
CA LEU A 246 8.22 -5.28 3.82
C LEU A 246 8.81 -6.13 4.96
N MET A 247 9.98 -5.75 5.45
CA MET A 247 10.65 -6.44 6.55
C MET A 247 10.21 -5.86 7.90
N LEU A 248 9.93 -6.72 8.87
CA LEU A 248 9.68 -6.33 10.25
C LEU A 248 10.91 -5.62 10.84
N GLY A 249 10.68 -4.54 11.54
CA GLY A 249 11.75 -3.68 12.06
C GLY A 249 12.49 -2.90 10.95
N GLY A 250 11.85 -2.69 9.80
CA GLY A 250 12.37 -1.97 8.65
C GLY A 250 11.36 -1.01 8.06
N GLY A 251 11.30 -0.98 6.73
CA GLY A 251 10.36 -0.13 6.02
C GLY A 251 10.79 0.19 4.59
N ALA A 252 10.27 1.29 4.07
CA ALA A 252 10.68 1.82 2.79
C ALA A 252 11.02 3.30 2.90
N TYR A 253 12.19 3.66 2.35
CA TYR A 253 12.65 5.05 2.30
C TYR A 253 11.72 5.90 1.45
N THR A 254 11.45 5.46 0.23
CA THR A 254 10.67 6.21 -0.75
C THR A 254 9.92 5.26 -1.69
N LEU A 255 8.87 5.79 -2.32
CA LEU A 255 8.15 5.15 -3.41
C LEU A 255 7.98 6.18 -4.52
N CYS A 256 8.74 6.03 -5.61
CA CYS A 256 8.50 6.71 -6.87
C CYS A 256 7.91 5.72 -7.86
N ARG A 257 7.16 6.20 -8.85
CA ARG A 257 6.51 5.35 -9.84
C ARG A 257 6.64 5.87 -11.26
N LEU A 258 6.78 4.94 -12.20
CA LEU A 258 6.65 5.18 -13.64
C LEU A 258 5.16 5.29 -14.00
N ILE A 259 4.81 6.21 -14.87
CA ILE A 259 3.49 6.29 -15.52
C ILE A 259 3.66 5.76 -16.94
N LEU A 260 3.48 4.45 -17.10
CA LEU A 260 3.85 3.72 -18.31
C LEU A 260 3.06 4.18 -19.55
N GLY A 261 1.78 4.52 -19.38
CA GLY A 261 0.94 5.06 -20.45
C GLY A 261 1.52 6.32 -21.06
N HIS A 262 1.92 7.29 -20.23
CA HIS A 262 2.51 8.56 -20.69
C HIS A 262 3.88 8.35 -21.37
N ILE A 263 4.67 7.37 -20.90
CA ILE A 263 5.92 6.99 -21.57
C ILE A 263 5.61 6.42 -22.97
N ALA A 264 4.56 5.60 -23.08
CA ALA A 264 4.14 5.03 -24.36
C ALA A 264 3.61 6.10 -25.33
N GLU A 265 2.90 7.10 -24.85
CA GLU A 265 2.45 8.24 -25.66
C GLU A 265 3.61 9.02 -26.27
N ARG A 266 4.69 9.21 -25.52
CA ARG A 266 5.92 9.90 -25.98
C ARG A 266 6.82 9.05 -26.88
N SER A 267 6.48 7.79 -27.14
CA SER A 267 7.24 6.86 -27.97
C SER A 267 6.72 6.84 -29.41
N GLU A 268 7.58 6.58 -30.39
CA GLU A 268 7.18 6.42 -31.79
C GLU A 268 6.48 5.07 -32.06
N GLY A 269 6.71 4.06 -31.22
CA GLY A 269 6.16 2.71 -31.30
C GLY A 269 6.84 1.78 -30.29
N ILE A 270 6.59 0.47 -30.39
CA ILE A 270 7.07 -0.54 -29.44
C ILE A 270 8.61 -0.53 -29.32
N GLU A 271 9.33 -0.44 -30.45
CA GLU A 271 10.79 -0.49 -30.43
C GLU A 271 11.42 0.75 -29.78
N ASP A 272 10.91 1.95 -30.07
CA ASP A 272 11.37 3.19 -29.42
C ASP A 272 11.06 3.19 -27.93
N PHE A 273 9.86 2.72 -27.55
CA PHE A 273 9.48 2.56 -26.16
C PHE A 273 10.47 1.67 -25.40
N LYS A 274 10.71 0.45 -25.92
CA LYS A 274 11.53 -0.56 -25.24
C LYS A 274 13.01 -0.22 -25.18
N LYS A 275 13.55 0.39 -26.26
CA LYS A 275 15.00 0.63 -26.37
C LYS A 275 15.46 2.02 -25.94
N ASN A 276 14.59 3.01 -25.98
CA ASN A 276 14.97 4.40 -25.73
C ASN A 276 14.19 5.01 -24.56
N LYS A 277 12.85 5.11 -24.66
CA LYS A 277 12.06 5.93 -23.72
C LYS A 277 11.98 5.28 -22.35
N LEU A 278 11.57 4.01 -22.27
CA LEU A 278 11.44 3.32 -20.98
C LEU A 278 12.78 3.23 -20.24
N PRO A 279 13.90 2.81 -20.85
CA PRO A 279 15.20 2.79 -20.16
C PRO A 279 15.64 4.17 -19.65
N TYR A 280 15.42 5.23 -20.44
CA TYR A 280 15.76 6.58 -20.04
C TYR A 280 14.97 7.05 -18.79
N VAL A 281 13.64 6.91 -18.83
CA VAL A 281 12.78 7.34 -17.69
C VAL A 281 13.07 6.52 -16.44
N THR A 282 13.30 5.21 -16.62
CA THR A 282 13.65 4.28 -15.52
C THR A 282 14.96 4.69 -14.84
N ASP A 283 15.99 5.04 -15.62
CA ASP A 283 17.30 5.48 -15.08
C ASP A 283 17.18 6.82 -14.33
N VAL A 284 16.44 7.79 -14.87
CA VAL A 284 16.22 9.08 -14.20
C VAL A 284 15.47 8.89 -12.89
N MET A 285 14.41 8.06 -12.86
CA MET A 285 13.67 7.77 -11.63
C MET A 285 14.54 7.08 -10.57
N ALA A 286 15.35 6.09 -10.96
CA ALA A 286 16.24 5.42 -10.02
C ALA A 286 17.27 6.37 -9.40
N LYS A 287 17.88 7.25 -10.19
CA LYS A 287 18.80 8.28 -9.70
C LYS A 287 18.14 9.29 -8.78
N TYR A 288 16.88 9.64 -9.05
CA TYR A 288 16.09 10.48 -8.16
C TYR A 288 15.82 9.80 -6.82
N MET A 289 15.44 8.51 -6.83
CA MET A 289 15.27 7.71 -5.62
C MET A 289 16.58 7.61 -4.83
N ASP A 290 17.73 7.42 -5.50
CA ASP A 290 19.03 7.41 -4.85
C ASP A 290 19.35 8.72 -4.11
N ALA A 291 19.06 9.86 -4.75
CA ALA A 291 19.27 11.18 -4.14
C ALA A 291 18.40 11.38 -2.89
N ARG A 292 17.13 10.93 -2.94
CA ARG A 292 16.22 11.01 -1.79
C ARG A 292 16.67 10.11 -0.65
N ILE A 293 17.02 8.88 -0.92
CA ILE A 293 17.49 7.93 0.09
C ILE A 293 18.80 8.43 0.72
N ALA A 294 19.73 8.95 -0.08
CA ALA A 294 20.95 9.53 0.44
C ALA A 294 20.68 10.71 1.37
N PHE A 295 19.73 11.60 1.02
CA PHE A 295 19.32 12.71 1.88
C PHE A 295 18.73 12.22 3.21
N GLU A 296 17.81 11.24 3.17
CA GLU A 296 17.19 10.68 4.38
C GLU A 296 18.22 10.03 5.30
N VAL A 297 19.20 9.32 4.75
CA VAL A 297 20.20 8.59 5.55
C VAL A 297 21.33 9.50 6.02
N GLU A 298 21.81 10.40 5.17
CA GLU A 298 23.05 11.15 5.46
C GLU A 298 22.79 12.53 6.07
N GLN A 299 21.61 13.12 5.87
CA GLN A 299 21.35 14.51 6.22
C GLN A 299 20.14 14.72 7.13
N SER A 300 19.09 13.92 7.04
CA SER A 300 17.87 14.14 7.83
C SER A 300 18.07 13.92 9.34
N GLY A 301 19.02 13.06 9.71
CA GLY A 301 19.25 12.66 11.11
C GLY A 301 18.14 11.77 11.67
N PHE A 302 17.28 11.20 10.83
CA PHE A 302 16.14 10.41 11.28
C PHE A 302 16.56 9.20 12.14
N PHE A 303 17.47 8.38 11.63
CA PHE A 303 17.88 7.16 12.34
C PHE A 303 18.69 7.44 13.61
N GLU A 304 19.35 8.58 13.70
CA GLU A 304 20.13 9.02 14.86
C GLU A 304 19.23 9.68 15.94
N ALA A 305 18.11 10.28 15.54
CA ALA A 305 17.26 11.06 16.44
C ALA A 305 15.99 10.30 16.90
N ASN A 306 15.40 9.48 16.04
CA ASN A 306 14.11 8.84 16.30
C ASN A 306 14.23 7.72 17.35
N PHE A 307 13.33 7.70 18.33
CA PHE A 307 13.35 6.71 19.41
C PHE A 307 13.15 5.28 18.93
N LEU A 308 12.36 5.06 17.84
CA LEU A 308 12.16 3.72 17.29
C LEU A 308 13.50 3.08 16.86
N ALA A 309 14.41 3.88 16.28
CA ALA A 309 15.74 3.42 15.91
C ALA A 309 16.65 3.25 17.15
N LYS A 310 16.62 4.20 18.09
CA LYS A 310 17.42 4.13 19.33
C LYS A 310 17.09 2.94 20.20
N GLU A 311 15.80 2.58 20.30
CA GLU A 311 15.32 1.43 21.06
C GLU A 311 15.37 0.13 20.24
N GLY A 312 15.81 0.23 18.97
CA GLY A 312 15.96 -0.90 18.06
C GLY A 312 14.64 -1.53 17.65
N LEU A 313 13.56 -0.76 17.66
CA LEU A 313 12.26 -1.18 17.11
C LEU A 313 12.27 -1.12 15.59
N ILE A 314 13.20 -0.33 15.02
CA ILE A 314 13.53 -0.33 13.59
C ILE A 314 15.04 -0.35 13.39
N HIS A 315 15.49 -0.90 12.26
CA HIS A 315 16.89 -1.06 11.87
C HIS A 315 17.09 -0.56 10.45
N ARG A 316 18.02 0.37 10.24
CA ARG A 316 18.28 0.99 8.94
C ARG A 316 18.58 -0.02 7.83
N ASP A 317 19.31 -1.08 8.12
CA ASP A 317 19.66 -2.16 7.20
C ASP A 317 18.48 -3.01 6.71
N ARG A 318 17.27 -2.79 7.26
CA ARG A 318 16.03 -3.43 6.83
C ARG A 318 15.11 -2.52 6.01
N PHE A 319 15.60 -1.33 5.63
CA PHE A 319 14.88 -0.42 4.75
C PHE A 319 15.26 -0.62 3.28
N THR A 320 14.32 -0.34 2.38
CA THR A 320 14.51 -0.45 0.93
C THR A 320 13.87 0.72 0.20
N GLY A 321 14.17 0.90 -1.08
CA GLY A 321 13.40 1.73 -1.99
C GLY A 321 12.29 0.91 -2.65
N MET A 322 11.13 1.50 -2.88
CA MET A 322 10.04 0.88 -3.64
C MET A 322 9.98 1.52 -5.03
N PHE A 323 10.29 0.71 -6.06
CA PHE A 323 10.30 1.13 -7.45
C PHE A 323 8.92 0.84 -8.05
N GLY A 324 8.08 1.87 -8.10
CA GLY A 324 6.68 1.76 -8.46
C GLY A 324 6.40 1.89 -9.94
N LEU A 325 5.23 1.41 -10.37
CA LEU A 325 4.66 1.66 -11.69
C LEU A 325 3.14 1.67 -11.67
N VAL A 326 2.54 2.38 -12.64
CA VAL A 326 1.12 2.37 -12.97
C VAL A 326 0.94 2.35 -14.49
N GLY A 327 -0.25 1.96 -14.95
CA GLY A 327 -0.63 2.11 -16.35
C GLY A 327 0.03 1.11 -17.29
N LEU A 328 0.30 -0.13 -16.85
CA LEU A 328 0.83 -1.16 -17.77
C LEU A 328 -0.15 -1.45 -18.90
N ALA A 329 -1.44 -1.61 -18.57
CA ALA A 329 -2.49 -1.85 -19.56
C ALA A 329 -2.60 -0.70 -20.57
N ASP A 330 -2.51 0.55 -20.07
CA ASP A 330 -2.56 1.75 -20.90
C ASP A 330 -1.37 1.76 -21.89
N ALA A 331 -0.16 1.51 -21.39
CA ALA A 331 1.04 1.45 -22.24
C ALA A 331 0.92 0.38 -23.31
N VAL A 332 0.49 -0.83 -22.96
CA VAL A 332 0.29 -1.92 -23.91
C VAL A 332 -0.74 -1.55 -24.98
N ASN A 333 -1.90 -1.03 -24.57
CA ASN A 333 -2.97 -0.66 -25.48
C ASN A 333 -2.56 0.47 -26.44
N ILE A 334 -1.85 1.49 -25.94
CA ILE A 334 -1.32 2.59 -26.76
C ILE A 334 -0.29 2.07 -27.77
N LEU A 335 0.65 1.24 -27.32
CA LEU A 335 1.70 0.70 -28.20
C LEU A 335 1.14 -0.24 -29.28
N MET A 336 0.17 -1.10 -28.94
CA MET A 336 -0.52 -1.93 -29.91
C MET A 336 -1.25 -1.10 -30.96
N ALA A 337 -1.94 -0.03 -30.55
CA ALA A 337 -2.62 0.87 -31.47
C ALA A 337 -1.63 1.60 -32.40
N LYS A 338 -0.45 2.01 -31.92
CA LYS A 338 0.61 2.63 -32.73
C LYS A 338 1.15 1.69 -33.82
N GLU A 339 1.14 0.37 -33.57
CA GLU A 339 1.49 -0.66 -34.55
C GLU A 339 0.30 -1.06 -35.47
N GLY A 340 -0.83 -0.38 -35.37
CA GLY A 340 -2.03 -0.68 -36.13
C GLY A 340 -2.72 -2.01 -35.77
N LYS A 341 -2.48 -2.51 -34.53
CA LYS A 341 -3.07 -3.73 -34.00
C LYS A 341 -4.26 -3.40 -33.11
N ASN A 342 -5.24 -4.30 -33.09
CA ASN A 342 -6.43 -4.18 -32.20
C ASN A 342 -6.34 -5.05 -30.95
N ASP A 343 -5.15 -5.61 -30.69
CA ASP A 343 -4.89 -6.40 -29.49
C ASP A 343 -4.97 -5.52 -28.24
N ARG A 344 -5.63 -6.02 -27.17
CA ARG A 344 -5.80 -5.29 -25.92
C ARG A 344 -5.31 -6.12 -24.74
N PHE A 345 -4.73 -5.43 -23.77
CA PHE A 345 -4.29 -6.03 -22.51
C PHE A 345 -5.47 -6.72 -21.79
N GLY A 346 -5.26 -7.96 -21.39
CA GLY A 346 -6.29 -8.78 -20.76
C GLY A 346 -7.16 -9.58 -21.76
N HIS A 347 -7.07 -9.34 -23.08
CA HIS A 347 -7.93 -9.94 -24.10
C HIS A 347 -7.19 -10.66 -25.22
N SER A 348 -5.87 -10.54 -25.28
CA SER A 348 -5.06 -11.26 -26.26
C SER A 348 -3.69 -11.66 -25.71
N ASP A 349 -3.21 -12.81 -26.11
CA ASP A 349 -1.88 -13.31 -25.75
C ASP A 349 -0.77 -12.36 -26.20
N ALA A 350 -0.93 -11.73 -27.36
CA ALA A 350 0.06 -10.80 -27.92
C ALA A 350 0.19 -9.54 -27.05
N ALA A 351 -0.91 -9.00 -26.54
CA ALA A 351 -0.91 -7.85 -25.64
C ALA A 351 -0.37 -8.24 -24.25
N THR A 352 -0.76 -9.39 -23.70
CA THR A 352 -0.22 -9.91 -22.44
C THR A 352 1.28 -10.14 -22.54
N GLN A 353 1.77 -10.71 -23.65
CA GLN A 353 3.20 -10.93 -23.88
C GLN A 353 3.98 -9.61 -23.97
N LEU A 354 3.44 -8.57 -24.62
CA LEU A 354 4.07 -7.25 -24.63
C LEU A 354 4.16 -6.67 -23.20
N GLY A 355 3.14 -6.87 -22.38
CA GLY A 355 3.16 -6.49 -20.97
C GLY A 355 4.29 -7.21 -20.20
N VAL A 356 4.47 -8.50 -20.42
CA VAL A 356 5.57 -9.30 -19.83
C VAL A 356 6.93 -8.75 -20.29
N GLU A 357 7.11 -8.46 -21.58
CA GLU A 357 8.37 -7.89 -22.11
C GLU A 357 8.69 -6.51 -21.48
N ILE A 358 7.68 -5.68 -21.24
CA ILE A 358 7.85 -4.39 -20.56
C ILE A 358 8.32 -4.64 -19.11
N MET A 359 7.68 -5.56 -18.41
CA MET A 359 8.06 -5.90 -17.05
C MET A 359 9.45 -6.52 -16.95
N ASP A 360 9.84 -7.35 -17.92
CA ASP A 360 11.20 -7.92 -17.98
C ASP A 360 12.26 -6.83 -18.11
N ILE A 361 12.03 -5.79 -18.93
CA ILE A 361 12.96 -4.66 -19.07
C ILE A 361 13.11 -3.91 -17.75
N ILE A 362 12.00 -3.62 -17.06
CA ILE A 362 12.02 -2.90 -15.77
C ILE A 362 12.70 -3.75 -14.70
N ASN A 363 12.39 -5.04 -14.64
CA ASN A 363 12.97 -5.96 -13.67
C ASN A 363 14.48 -6.15 -13.90
N ASP A 364 14.91 -6.30 -15.16
CA ASP A 364 16.31 -6.39 -15.52
C ASP A 364 17.11 -5.13 -15.15
N PHE A 365 16.51 -3.96 -15.34
CA PHE A 365 17.10 -2.70 -14.89
C PHE A 365 17.24 -2.70 -13.37
N ASN A 366 16.18 -3.00 -12.64
CA ASN A 366 16.17 -2.98 -11.17
C ASN A 366 17.18 -3.97 -10.58
N ASN A 367 17.34 -5.14 -11.18
CA ASN A 367 18.34 -6.15 -10.76
C ASN A 367 19.80 -5.74 -11.03
N LYS A 368 20.02 -4.76 -11.91
CA LYS A 368 21.36 -4.21 -12.21
C LYS A 368 21.65 -2.93 -11.44
N HIS A 369 20.62 -2.20 -11.04
CA HIS A 369 20.76 -0.98 -10.25
C HIS A 369 21.11 -1.32 -8.81
N PHE A 370 22.06 -0.57 -8.22
CA PHE A 370 22.54 -0.82 -6.86
C PHE A 370 22.49 0.45 -6.02
N ASN A 371 21.82 0.35 -4.88
CA ASN A 371 21.78 1.37 -3.85
C ASN A 371 22.37 0.81 -2.54
N LYS A 372 23.45 1.42 -2.06
CA LYS A 372 24.21 0.98 -0.87
C LYS A 372 23.38 0.97 0.43
N TYR A 373 22.25 1.65 0.48
CA TYR A 373 21.40 1.74 1.67
C TYR A 373 20.28 0.69 1.72
N CYS A 374 20.05 -0.03 0.63
CA CYS A 374 19.05 -1.11 0.56
C CYS A 374 19.69 -2.47 0.94
N GLU A 375 20.39 -2.53 2.06
CA GLU A 375 21.20 -3.69 2.49
C GLU A 375 20.35 -4.96 2.62
N GLY A 376 19.18 -4.88 3.24
CA GLY A 376 18.27 -6.01 3.46
C GLY A 376 17.71 -6.64 2.19
N THR A 377 17.76 -5.93 1.06
CA THR A 377 17.34 -6.41 -0.27
C THR A 377 18.54 -6.61 -1.22
N GLY A 378 19.73 -6.80 -0.66
CA GLY A 378 20.94 -7.03 -1.46
C GLY A 378 21.38 -5.82 -2.30
N GLY A 379 20.97 -4.62 -1.94
CA GLY A 379 21.26 -3.38 -2.66
C GLY A 379 20.29 -3.05 -3.79
N HIS A 380 19.17 -3.77 -3.91
CA HIS A 380 18.19 -3.54 -4.97
C HIS A 380 16.89 -2.95 -4.40
N PHE A 381 16.23 -2.14 -5.21
CA PHE A 381 14.87 -1.71 -4.91
C PHE A 381 13.89 -2.88 -5.06
N LEU A 382 12.75 -2.81 -4.40
CA LEU A 382 11.65 -3.75 -4.61
C LEU A 382 10.65 -3.16 -5.61
N LEU A 383 10.31 -3.92 -6.65
CA LEU A 383 9.26 -3.51 -7.57
C LEU A 383 7.90 -3.47 -6.89
N HIS A 384 7.11 -2.45 -7.20
CA HIS A 384 5.80 -2.21 -6.62
C HIS A 384 4.76 -1.85 -7.69
N ALA A 385 3.68 -2.63 -7.78
CA ALA A 385 2.55 -2.31 -8.64
C ALA A 385 1.63 -1.34 -7.92
N GLN A 386 1.82 -0.03 -8.16
CA GLN A 386 1.10 1.00 -7.46
C GLN A 386 -0.39 0.99 -7.80
N VAL A 387 -1.24 1.11 -6.78
CA VAL A 387 -2.65 1.41 -6.98
C VAL A 387 -2.83 2.88 -7.33
N GLY A 388 -3.87 3.19 -8.11
CA GLY A 388 -4.20 4.56 -8.49
C GLY A 388 -4.48 5.45 -7.28
N ILE A 389 -4.14 6.71 -7.40
CA ILE A 389 -4.54 7.79 -6.50
C ILE A 389 -5.54 8.70 -7.21
N ALA A 390 -6.17 9.63 -6.50
CA ALA A 390 -7.17 10.53 -7.09
C ALA A 390 -6.65 11.32 -8.32
N GLU A 391 -5.34 11.57 -8.40
CA GLU A 391 -4.68 12.24 -9.52
C GLU A 391 -4.48 11.34 -10.76
N ASP A 392 -4.66 10.02 -10.63
CA ASP A 392 -4.51 9.04 -11.73
C ASP A 392 -5.83 8.77 -12.45
N LYS A 393 -6.69 9.76 -12.54
CA LYS A 393 -7.97 9.61 -13.21
C LYS A 393 -7.79 9.12 -14.65
N GLY A 394 -8.34 7.95 -14.93
CA GLY A 394 -8.23 7.31 -16.25
C GLY A 394 -6.96 6.49 -16.46
N ILE A 395 -6.09 6.34 -15.46
CA ILE A 395 -4.90 5.49 -15.53
C ILE A 395 -5.18 4.14 -14.86
N ALA A 396 -4.88 3.04 -15.55
CA ALA A 396 -5.03 1.70 -15.00
C ALA A 396 -4.07 1.45 -13.82
N PRO A 397 -4.55 0.96 -12.65
CA PRO A 397 -3.67 0.76 -11.49
C PRO A 397 -2.67 -0.36 -11.73
N GLY A 398 -1.37 -0.10 -11.49
CA GLY A 398 -0.32 -1.10 -11.55
C GLY A 398 -0.30 -1.90 -12.84
N THR A 399 -0.51 -3.21 -12.70
CA THR A 399 -0.61 -4.17 -13.81
C THR A 399 -2.02 -4.74 -14.00
N ARG A 400 -3.03 -4.08 -13.43
CA ARG A 400 -4.43 -4.52 -13.54
C ARG A 400 -4.98 -4.30 -14.93
N ILE A 401 -5.96 -5.12 -15.27
CA ILE A 401 -6.85 -4.86 -16.41
C ILE A 401 -7.70 -3.65 -16.04
N PRO A 402 -7.94 -2.69 -16.97
CA PRO A 402 -8.79 -1.53 -16.70
C PRO A 402 -10.18 -1.93 -16.20
N ILE A 403 -10.72 -1.17 -15.25
CA ILE A 403 -12.04 -1.44 -14.69
C ILE A 403 -13.11 -1.35 -15.79
N GLY A 404 -13.93 -2.39 -15.86
CA GLY A 404 -14.97 -2.54 -16.89
C GLY A 404 -14.48 -3.14 -18.22
N GLU A 405 -13.19 -3.48 -18.31
CA GLU A 405 -12.58 -4.19 -19.45
C GLU A 405 -12.10 -5.60 -19.03
N GLU A 406 -12.53 -6.09 -17.88
CA GLU A 406 -12.12 -7.41 -17.40
C GLU A 406 -12.71 -8.52 -18.30
N PRO A 407 -12.00 -9.64 -18.48
CA PRO A 407 -12.56 -10.83 -19.13
C PRO A 407 -13.87 -11.30 -18.46
N GLU A 408 -14.79 -11.85 -19.24
CA GLU A 408 -16.07 -12.36 -18.71
C GLU A 408 -15.87 -13.48 -17.70
N GLU A 409 -14.86 -14.33 -17.93
CA GLU A 409 -14.56 -15.46 -17.04
C GLU A 409 -13.46 -15.07 -16.04
N LEU A 410 -13.73 -15.27 -14.74
CA LEU A 410 -12.77 -15.01 -13.67
C LEU A 410 -11.44 -15.77 -13.85
N VAL A 411 -11.50 -16.98 -14.41
CA VAL A 411 -10.30 -17.82 -14.64
C VAL A 411 -9.37 -17.16 -15.65
N ASP A 412 -9.91 -16.55 -16.70
CA ASP A 412 -9.13 -15.84 -17.72
C ASP A 412 -8.48 -14.58 -17.14
N HIS A 413 -9.22 -13.85 -16.29
CA HIS A 413 -8.66 -12.71 -15.56
C HIS A 413 -7.50 -13.14 -14.66
N LEU A 414 -7.69 -14.20 -13.85
CA LEU A 414 -6.65 -14.75 -12.99
C LEU A 414 -5.43 -15.24 -13.78
N ASP A 415 -5.64 -15.79 -14.97
CA ASP A 415 -4.55 -16.23 -15.84
C ASP A 415 -3.68 -15.06 -16.29
N VAL A 416 -4.30 -13.99 -16.79
CA VAL A 416 -3.59 -12.77 -17.21
C VAL A 416 -2.76 -12.18 -16.09
N ILE A 417 -3.35 -11.94 -14.91
CA ILE A 417 -2.64 -11.29 -13.80
C ILE A 417 -1.53 -12.17 -13.22
N SER A 418 -1.66 -13.49 -13.32
CA SER A 418 -0.65 -14.45 -12.82
C SER A 418 0.72 -14.25 -13.47
N HIS A 419 0.77 -13.76 -14.72
CA HIS A 419 2.03 -13.45 -15.41
C HIS A 419 2.82 -12.33 -14.72
N PHE A 420 2.18 -11.45 -13.95
CA PHE A 420 2.77 -10.21 -13.42
C PHE A 420 3.13 -10.27 -11.93
N HIS A 421 2.40 -11.04 -11.11
CA HIS A 421 2.59 -11.06 -9.66
C HIS A 421 4.01 -11.44 -9.21
N LYS A 422 4.73 -12.23 -9.99
CA LYS A 422 6.12 -12.67 -9.69
C LYS A 422 7.14 -11.53 -9.64
N TYR A 423 6.89 -10.39 -10.31
CA TYR A 423 7.83 -9.26 -10.34
C TYR A 423 7.78 -8.41 -9.07
N PHE A 424 6.70 -8.42 -8.33
CA PHE A 424 6.39 -7.41 -7.31
C PHE A 424 6.60 -7.94 -5.90
N VAL A 425 7.86 -8.06 -5.49
CA VAL A 425 8.21 -8.50 -4.13
C VAL A 425 7.60 -7.58 -3.07
N SER A 426 7.63 -6.25 -3.26
CA SER A 426 7.00 -5.31 -2.34
C SER A 426 5.49 -5.19 -2.50
N GLY A 427 4.90 -5.89 -3.45
CA GLY A 427 3.46 -6.06 -3.52
C GLY A 427 2.81 -5.62 -4.83
N THR A 428 1.81 -6.37 -5.15
CA THR A 428 0.76 -6.11 -6.13
C THR A 428 -0.51 -6.75 -5.62
N GLY A 429 -1.66 -6.34 -6.09
CA GLY A 429 -2.91 -6.95 -5.68
C GLY A 429 -4.05 -6.64 -6.64
N ASP A 430 -4.90 -7.62 -6.81
CA ASP A 430 -6.13 -7.50 -7.56
C ASP A 430 -7.35 -7.54 -6.64
N ILE A 431 -8.42 -6.87 -7.07
CA ILE A 431 -9.63 -6.69 -6.31
C ILE A 431 -10.79 -7.23 -7.13
N PHE A 432 -11.53 -8.17 -6.55
CA PHE A 432 -12.67 -8.79 -7.21
C PHE A 432 -13.98 -8.41 -6.53
N PRO A 433 -14.90 -7.72 -7.22
CA PRO A 433 -16.25 -7.54 -6.73
C PRO A 433 -16.98 -8.90 -6.78
N MET A 434 -17.64 -9.26 -5.69
CA MET A 434 -18.41 -10.49 -5.58
C MET A 434 -19.89 -10.16 -5.46
N ASP A 435 -20.73 -10.93 -6.14
CA ASP A 435 -22.16 -10.81 -6.03
C ASP A 435 -22.71 -11.49 -4.76
N LEU A 436 -23.98 -11.28 -4.46
CA LEU A 436 -24.62 -11.82 -3.26
C LEU A 436 -24.71 -13.36 -3.21
N THR A 437 -24.52 -14.05 -4.33
CA THR A 437 -24.64 -15.52 -4.37
C THR A 437 -23.50 -16.20 -3.61
N VAL A 438 -22.32 -15.58 -3.57
CA VAL A 438 -21.15 -16.11 -2.84
C VAL A 438 -21.33 -16.13 -1.32
N HIS A 439 -22.23 -15.29 -0.76
CA HIS A 439 -22.54 -15.35 0.67
C HIS A 439 -23.15 -16.69 1.10
N LYS A 440 -23.77 -17.40 0.16
CA LYS A 440 -24.38 -18.73 0.40
C LYS A 440 -23.37 -19.88 0.18
N ASN A 441 -22.26 -19.59 -0.45
CA ASN A 441 -21.20 -20.56 -0.74
C ASN A 441 -19.81 -19.92 -0.59
N PRO A 442 -19.40 -19.56 0.63
CA PRO A 442 -18.09 -18.92 0.86
C PRO A 442 -16.92 -19.88 0.56
N GLU A 443 -17.15 -21.20 0.56
CA GLU A 443 -16.19 -22.22 0.16
C GLU A 443 -15.71 -22.03 -1.28
N TYR A 444 -16.59 -21.59 -2.18
CA TYR A 444 -16.23 -21.27 -3.57
C TYR A 444 -15.17 -20.17 -3.65
N VAL A 445 -15.27 -19.14 -2.80
CA VAL A 445 -14.25 -18.06 -2.75
C VAL A 445 -12.92 -18.61 -2.24
N LEU A 446 -12.95 -19.50 -1.24
CA LEU A 446 -11.73 -20.16 -0.74
C LEU A 446 -11.07 -21.04 -1.81
N ASP A 447 -11.86 -21.73 -2.64
CA ASP A 447 -11.35 -22.54 -3.75
C ASP A 447 -10.70 -21.66 -4.82
N ILE A 448 -11.28 -20.48 -5.13
CA ILE A 448 -10.65 -19.49 -6.02
C ILE A 448 -9.30 -19.05 -5.47
N ILE A 449 -9.20 -18.75 -4.17
CA ILE A 449 -7.95 -18.34 -3.52
C ILE A 449 -6.92 -19.46 -3.63
N LYS A 450 -7.28 -20.71 -3.28
CA LYS A 450 -6.39 -21.88 -3.37
C LYS A 450 -5.89 -22.10 -4.82
N GLY A 451 -6.78 -22.00 -5.79
CA GLY A 451 -6.43 -22.10 -7.22
C GLY A 451 -5.52 -20.97 -7.69
N SER A 452 -5.74 -19.77 -7.21
CA SER A 452 -4.91 -18.61 -7.53
C SER A 452 -3.47 -18.74 -6.99
N TRP A 453 -3.28 -19.32 -5.81
CA TRP A 453 -1.95 -19.61 -5.27
C TRP A 453 -1.17 -20.58 -6.16
N GLN A 454 -1.85 -21.58 -6.74
CA GLN A 454 -1.23 -22.51 -7.69
C GLN A 454 -0.79 -21.84 -8.98
N LYS A 455 -1.42 -20.71 -9.37
CA LYS A 455 -1.01 -19.88 -10.50
C LYS A 455 0.09 -18.86 -10.17
N GLY A 456 0.53 -18.79 -8.91
CA GLY A 456 1.57 -17.84 -8.48
C GLY A 456 1.04 -16.44 -8.20
N ILE A 457 -0.25 -16.28 -7.89
CA ILE A 457 -0.82 -15.02 -7.47
C ILE A 457 -0.39 -14.74 -6.03
N ARG A 458 0.06 -13.51 -5.78
CA ARG A 458 0.64 -13.06 -4.52
C ARG A 458 -0.38 -12.56 -3.51
N TYR A 459 -1.41 -11.87 -3.99
CA TYR A 459 -2.36 -11.16 -3.13
C TYR A 459 -3.70 -10.98 -3.81
N LEU A 460 -4.75 -11.27 -3.09
CA LEU A 460 -6.14 -11.10 -3.54
C LEU A 460 -6.95 -10.34 -2.50
N SER A 461 -7.79 -9.44 -2.98
CA SER A 461 -8.83 -8.79 -2.22
C SER A 461 -10.18 -9.00 -2.89
N PHE A 462 -11.24 -9.03 -2.11
CA PHE A 462 -12.59 -9.04 -2.62
C PHE A 462 -13.53 -8.31 -1.67
N TYR A 463 -14.66 -7.88 -2.20
CA TYR A 463 -15.71 -7.23 -1.43
C TYR A 463 -17.07 -7.58 -2.04
N SER A 464 -18.13 -7.49 -1.24
CA SER A 464 -19.48 -7.63 -1.76
C SER A 464 -19.98 -6.29 -2.33
N SER A 465 -20.68 -6.36 -3.45
CA SER A 465 -21.33 -5.20 -4.08
C SER A 465 -22.32 -4.48 -3.18
N GLU A 466 -22.86 -5.16 -2.16
CA GLU A 466 -23.86 -4.61 -1.22
C GLU A 466 -23.27 -4.03 0.07
N SER A 467 -21.97 -4.21 0.33
CA SER A 467 -21.33 -3.72 1.55
C SER A 467 -21.17 -2.19 1.53
N ASP A 468 -21.35 -1.54 2.70
CA ASP A 468 -21.02 -0.11 2.85
C ASP A 468 -19.50 0.12 2.81
N VAL A 469 -18.72 -0.78 3.44
CA VAL A 469 -17.26 -0.77 3.33
C VAL A 469 -16.86 -1.39 2.02
N ILE A 470 -16.20 -0.60 1.18
CA ILE A 470 -15.70 -1.03 -0.13
C ILE A 470 -14.20 -0.79 -0.23
N ARG A 471 -13.58 -1.47 -1.18
CA ARG A 471 -12.18 -1.29 -1.53
C ARG A 471 -12.09 -0.53 -2.86
N ILE A 472 -11.53 0.67 -2.81
CA ILE A 472 -11.33 1.46 -4.04
C ILE A 472 -10.07 1.00 -4.77
N THR A 473 -8.97 0.95 -4.02
CA THR A 473 -7.68 0.47 -4.51
C THR A 473 -7.02 -0.39 -3.43
N GLY A 474 -5.92 0.04 -2.84
CA GLY A 474 -5.31 -0.61 -1.69
C GLY A 474 -5.94 -0.22 -0.34
N TYR A 475 -6.87 0.72 -0.30
CA TYR A 475 -7.49 1.24 0.91
C TYR A 475 -9.01 1.03 0.92
N LEU A 476 -9.57 1.11 2.12
CA LEU A 476 -11.00 0.93 2.38
C LEU A 476 -11.67 2.27 2.63
N VAL A 477 -12.89 2.41 2.14
CA VAL A 477 -13.76 3.58 2.40
C VAL A 477 -15.20 3.11 2.61
N LYS A 478 -16.03 3.99 3.18
CA LYS A 478 -17.47 3.76 3.28
C LYS A 478 -18.19 4.53 2.18
N ARG A 479 -19.06 3.86 1.42
CA ARG A 479 -19.91 4.51 0.41
C ARG A 479 -20.73 5.65 1.01
N SER A 480 -21.30 5.41 2.20
CA SER A 480 -22.04 6.41 2.96
C SER A 480 -21.23 7.65 3.34
N GLU A 481 -19.90 7.53 3.48
CA GLU A 481 -19.02 8.67 3.73
C GLU A 481 -18.64 9.40 2.45
N ILE A 482 -18.43 8.67 1.33
CA ILE A 482 -18.24 9.29 0.01
C ILE A 482 -19.43 10.15 -0.35
N GLU A 483 -20.66 9.61 -0.22
CA GLU A 483 -21.89 10.36 -0.49
C GLU A 483 -22.02 11.65 0.35
N LYS A 484 -21.64 11.61 1.62
CA LYS A 484 -21.60 12.80 2.48
C LYS A 484 -20.57 13.82 2.02
N TYR A 485 -19.36 13.34 1.68
CA TYR A 485 -18.28 14.21 1.25
C TYR A 485 -18.63 14.93 -0.07
N GLU A 486 -19.23 14.23 -1.03
CA GLU A 486 -19.72 14.81 -2.29
C GLU A 486 -20.81 15.87 -2.09
N GLN A 487 -21.57 15.78 -1.00
CA GLN A 487 -22.53 16.81 -0.58
C GLN A 487 -21.88 17.98 0.17
N GLY A 488 -20.55 18.01 0.29
CA GLY A 488 -19.80 19.03 1.01
C GLY A 488 -19.87 18.91 2.54
N ILE A 489 -20.24 17.73 3.05
CA ILE A 489 -20.29 17.42 4.47
C ILE A 489 -18.94 16.83 4.89
N ALA A 490 -18.34 17.37 5.96
CA ALA A 490 -17.08 16.86 6.49
C ALA A 490 -17.24 15.42 6.99
N VAL A 491 -16.30 14.56 6.61
CA VAL A 491 -16.18 13.17 7.06
C VAL A 491 -14.92 12.99 7.88
N LEU A 492 -14.91 11.99 8.74
CA LEU A 492 -13.80 11.78 9.67
C LEU A 492 -12.56 11.23 8.96
N GLN A 493 -12.75 10.25 8.07
CA GLN A 493 -11.66 9.50 7.45
C GLN A 493 -10.98 10.31 6.33
N ASN A 494 -9.65 10.45 6.39
CA ASN A 494 -8.87 11.15 5.37
C ASN A 494 -8.96 10.47 3.99
N THR A 495 -8.95 9.15 3.99
CA THR A 495 -8.99 8.33 2.76
C THR A 495 -10.31 8.43 2.01
N THR A 496 -11.39 8.90 2.64
CA THR A 496 -12.66 9.16 1.93
C THR A 496 -12.49 10.21 0.83
N GLN A 497 -11.62 11.20 1.04
CA GLN A 497 -11.31 12.24 0.03
C GLN A 497 -10.63 11.66 -1.21
N LEU A 498 -9.78 10.65 -1.04
CA LEU A 498 -9.10 9.96 -2.13
C LEU A 498 -10.06 9.07 -2.94
N GLY A 499 -11.16 8.63 -2.32
CA GLY A 499 -12.19 7.80 -2.95
C GLY A 499 -13.16 8.57 -3.86
N THR A 500 -13.14 9.90 -3.82
CA THR A 500 -14.00 10.72 -4.69
C THR A 500 -13.37 10.88 -6.06
N GLY A 501 -13.95 10.26 -7.08
CA GLY A 501 -13.48 10.32 -8.47
C GLY A 501 -12.69 9.09 -8.92
N ALA A 502 -12.63 8.04 -8.08
CA ALA A 502 -12.10 6.72 -8.45
C ALA A 502 -13.18 5.84 -9.06
#